data_6c238ec202c2324db46e9cef288e91f8
#
_entry.id   6c238ec202c2324db46e9cef288e91f8
#
_cell.length_a   1.000
_cell.length_b   1.000
_cell.length_c   1.000
_cell.angle_alpha   90.00
_cell.angle_beta   90.00
_cell.angle_gamma   90.00
#
_symmetry.space_group_name_H-M   'P 1'
#
loop_
_entity.id
_entity.type
_entity.pdbx_description
1 polymer ?
#
loop_
_entity_poly.entity_id
_entity_poly.type
_entity_poly.pdbx_seq_one_letter_code
_entity_poly.pdbx_strand_id
1 'polypeptide(L)'
;DFGTQGTPPTHPELLDMLAYRFMHDDGWSLKKTLKRMVMSETYRQSSVSHAEGMTKDPRNRYYWRASRIRLPAEQIRDQALQVSGLLSPKMYGASVMPYQPAGIWASPYNGHQWKLSEGEDRYRRALYTFWKRSSPYPSLTNFDGVSREVCTSRRIRTNTPLQALTLLNDSTYWDVAVHLAIQADSLFTPNPKNQISNLFRKVCGQEGHPAKVEMLHNLYQKSLEQLSKTPLACEKLLQGHRYSKQRAQHLTALAVTANSLLNLDEFVMRN
;
A
#
# COMPACT_ATOMS: atom_id res chain seq x y z
N ASP A 1 -8.14 5.80 25.60
CA ASP A 1 -9.28 5.48 26.45
C ASP A 1 -10.57 5.78 25.73
N PHE A 2 -11.63 5.06 26.09
CA PHE A 2 -12.99 5.23 25.57
C PHE A 2 -13.94 5.69 26.67
N GLY A 3 -15.10 6.22 26.26
CA GLY A 3 -16.12 6.68 27.21
C GLY A 3 -15.70 7.93 27.97
N THR A 4 -16.14 8.05 29.21
CA THR A 4 -15.96 9.25 30.03
C THR A 4 -14.50 9.60 30.36
N GLN A 5 -13.59 8.65 30.25
CA GLN A 5 -12.15 8.86 30.45
C GLN A 5 -11.42 9.20 29.14
N GLY A 6 -12.11 9.16 28.01
CA GLY A 6 -11.56 9.52 26.71
C GLY A 6 -11.46 11.04 26.51
N THR A 7 -10.77 11.45 25.43
CA THR A 7 -10.76 12.85 25.01
C THR A 7 -12.14 13.23 24.48
N PRO A 8 -12.76 14.33 24.97
CA PRO A 8 -14.05 14.78 24.47
C PRO A 8 -13.97 15.16 22.99
N PRO A 9 -15.06 15.00 22.22
CA PRO A 9 -15.10 15.34 20.81
C PRO A 9 -14.91 16.85 20.60
N THR A 10 -14.26 17.24 19.51
CA THR A 10 -14.11 18.65 19.14
C THR A 10 -15.42 19.25 18.58
N HIS A 11 -16.32 18.41 18.10
CA HIS A 11 -17.60 18.77 17.48
C HIS A 11 -18.70 17.85 18.03
N PRO A 12 -19.21 18.10 19.25
CA PRO A 12 -20.21 17.24 19.88
C PRO A 12 -21.52 17.18 19.06
N GLU A 13 -21.96 18.29 18.50
CA GLU A 13 -23.18 18.35 17.69
C GLU A 13 -23.06 17.50 16.40
N LEU A 14 -21.87 17.44 15.81
CA LEU A 14 -21.59 16.57 14.66
C LEU A 14 -21.68 15.10 15.05
N LEU A 15 -21.13 14.74 16.22
CA LEU A 15 -21.19 13.38 16.74
C LEU A 15 -22.65 12.95 17.00
N ASP A 16 -23.42 13.81 17.65
CA ASP A 16 -24.85 13.56 17.94
C ASP A 16 -25.67 13.44 16.65
N MET A 17 -25.44 14.32 15.69
CA MET A 17 -26.10 14.26 14.37
C MET A 17 -25.77 12.96 13.62
N LEU A 18 -24.52 12.54 13.64
CA LEU A 18 -24.10 11.27 13.00
C LEU A 18 -24.72 10.07 13.72
N ALA A 19 -24.77 10.07 15.05
CA ALA A 19 -25.40 9.03 15.84
C ALA A 19 -26.91 8.93 15.54
N TYR A 20 -27.59 10.08 15.56
CA TYR A 20 -29.03 10.15 15.23
C TYR A 20 -29.31 9.58 13.84
N ARG A 21 -28.57 10.02 12.82
CA ARG A 21 -28.72 9.55 11.44
C ARG A 21 -28.40 8.07 11.28
N PHE A 22 -27.39 7.56 11.99
CA PHE A 22 -27.06 6.14 11.96
C PHE A 22 -28.23 5.29 12.45
N MET A 23 -28.91 5.72 13.50
CA MET A 23 -30.07 5.01 14.05
C MET A 23 -31.32 5.15 13.17
N HIS A 24 -31.66 6.38 12.79
CA HIS A 24 -32.97 6.69 12.17
C HIS A 24 -32.94 6.70 10.64
N ASP A 25 -31.96 7.39 10.02
CA ASP A 25 -31.93 7.52 8.55
C ASP A 25 -31.29 6.30 7.89
N ASP A 26 -30.21 5.80 8.48
CA ASP A 26 -29.42 4.69 7.94
C ASP A 26 -29.95 3.33 8.40
N GLY A 27 -30.80 3.27 9.41
CA GLY A 27 -31.33 2.03 9.97
C GLY A 27 -30.23 1.08 10.44
N TRP A 28 -29.24 1.58 11.17
CA TRP A 28 -28.05 0.86 11.68
C TRP A 28 -27.15 0.31 10.56
N SER A 29 -27.24 0.82 9.33
CA SER A 29 -26.42 0.38 8.21
C SER A 29 -25.05 1.06 8.21
N LEU A 30 -24.01 0.35 8.62
CA LEU A 30 -22.61 0.82 8.52
C LEU A 30 -22.24 1.25 7.08
N LYS A 31 -22.75 0.54 6.07
CA LYS A 31 -22.47 0.87 4.67
C LYS A 31 -23.01 2.24 4.29
N LYS A 32 -24.22 2.61 4.72
CA LYS A 32 -24.82 3.93 4.46
C LYS A 32 -24.04 5.03 5.20
N THR A 33 -23.72 4.82 6.47
CA THR A 33 -22.95 5.77 7.28
C THR A 33 -21.55 6.00 6.69
N LEU A 34 -20.84 4.94 6.33
CA LEU A 34 -19.52 5.05 5.68
C LEU A 34 -19.61 5.80 4.35
N LYS A 35 -20.64 5.50 3.53
CA LYS A 35 -20.88 6.25 2.28
C LYS A 35 -21.08 7.75 2.55
N ARG A 36 -21.87 8.12 3.55
CA ARG A 36 -22.08 9.51 3.95
C ARG A 36 -20.78 10.20 4.34
N MET A 37 -19.95 9.52 5.13
CA MET A 37 -18.65 10.07 5.56
C MET A 37 -17.71 10.29 4.37
N VAL A 38 -17.52 9.28 3.51
CA VAL A 38 -16.57 9.39 2.38
C VAL A 38 -17.05 10.35 1.28
N MET A 39 -18.35 10.61 1.20
CA MET A 39 -18.93 11.58 0.26
C MET A 39 -18.96 13.01 0.81
N SER A 40 -18.61 13.22 2.08
CA SER A 40 -18.57 14.57 2.67
C SER A 40 -17.42 15.39 2.09
N GLU A 41 -17.63 16.69 1.98
CA GLU A 41 -16.57 17.63 1.56
C GLU A 41 -15.36 17.57 2.48
N THR A 42 -15.59 17.49 3.80
CA THR A 42 -14.53 17.32 4.80
C THR A 42 -13.62 16.13 4.54
N TYR A 43 -14.18 14.98 4.16
CA TYR A 43 -13.39 13.80 3.83
C TYR A 43 -12.61 13.95 2.51
N ARG A 44 -13.19 14.67 1.57
CA ARG A 44 -12.65 14.87 0.20
C ARG A 44 -11.72 16.06 0.07
N GLN A 45 -11.48 16.81 1.13
CA GLN A 45 -10.54 17.92 1.15
C GLN A 45 -9.12 17.46 0.79
N SER A 46 -8.35 18.36 0.17
CA SER A 46 -6.91 18.19 -0.02
C SER A 46 -6.17 18.20 1.31
N SER A 47 -5.06 17.47 1.39
CA SER A 47 -4.14 17.50 2.53
C SER A 47 -3.12 18.65 2.46
N VAL A 48 -3.12 19.41 1.37
CA VAL A 48 -2.19 20.54 1.18
C VAL A 48 -2.42 21.60 2.25
N SER A 49 -1.33 22.01 2.91
CA SER A 49 -1.37 23.06 3.92
C SER A 49 -1.16 24.44 3.29
N HIS A 50 -1.78 25.47 3.88
CA HIS A 50 -1.54 26.86 3.55
C HIS A 50 -1.26 27.69 4.81
N ALA A 51 -0.53 28.80 4.68
CA ALA A 51 -0.01 29.58 5.79
C ALA A 51 -1.11 30.06 6.75
N GLU A 52 -2.23 30.52 6.22
CA GLU A 52 -3.36 31.01 7.03
C GLU A 52 -3.96 29.92 7.91
N GLY A 53 -4.22 28.73 7.34
CA GLY A 53 -4.75 27.59 8.10
C GLY A 53 -3.77 27.11 9.17
N MET A 54 -2.47 27.08 8.86
CA MET A 54 -1.43 26.72 9.82
C MET A 54 -1.32 27.72 10.98
N THR A 55 -1.59 29.00 10.71
CA THR A 55 -1.59 30.04 11.77
C THR A 55 -2.84 29.99 12.64
N LYS A 56 -4.02 29.82 12.03
CA LYS A 56 -5.31 29.83 12.75
C LYS A 56 -5.62 28.52 13.49
N ASP A 57 -5.32 27.38 12.85
CA ASP A 57 -5.58 26.06 13.40
C ASP A 57 -4.48 25.06 13.02
N PRO A 58 -3.29 25.16 13.64
CA PRO A 58 -2.16 24.27 13.33
C PRO A 58 -2.47 22.79 13.62
N ARG A 59 -3.40 22.50 14.55
CA ARG A 59 -3.79 21.14 14.92
C ARG A 59 -4.93 20.57 14.08
N ASN A 60 -5.39 21.33 13.06
CA ASN A 60 -6.50 20.92 12.19
C ASN A 60 -7.77 20.47 12.97
N ARG A 61 -8.10 21.16 14.04
CA ARG A 61 -9.28 20.84 14.87
C ARG A 61 -10.60 21.16 14.17
N TYR A 62 -10.57 22.14 13.26
CA TYR A 62 -11.73 22.56 12.46
C TYR A 62 -11.78 21.89 11.08
N TYR A 63 -10.93 20.88 10.84
CA TYR A 63 -10.92 20.10 9.59
C TYR A 63 -10.77 20.95 8.33
N TRP A 64 -9.94 22.00 8.37
CA TRP A 64 -9.70 22.87 7.21
C TRP A 64 -8.88 22.20 6.10
N ARG A 65 -8.29 21.06 6.38
CA ARG A 65 -7.61 20.17 5.41
C ARG A 65 -7.79 18.71 5.79
N ALA A 66 -7.59 17.82 4.82
CA ALA A 66 -7.46 16.39 5.13
C ALA A 66 -6.19 16.13 5.96
N SER A 67 -6.26 15.15 6.85
CA SER A 67 -5.09 14.70 7.57
C SER A 67 -4.22 13.82 6.69
N ARG A 68 -2.95 14.19 6.53
CA ARG A 68 -1.97 13.36 5.86
C ARG A 68 -1.51 12.27 6.81
N ILE A 69 -1.86 11.03 6.52
CA ILE A 69 -1.59 9.89 7.38
C ILE A 69 -1.06 8.71 6.58
N ARG A 70 -0.11 7.99 7.18
CA ARG A 70 0.39 6.75 6.59
C ARG A 70 -0.70 5.67 6.60
N LEU A 71 -0.81 4.96 5.49
CA LEU A 71 -1.76 3.86 5.37
C LEU A 71 -1.38 2.71 6.32
N PRO A 72 -2.36 1.99 6.89
CA PRO A 72 -2.09 0.76 7.64
C PRO A 72 -1.43 -0.32 6.78
N ALA A 73 -0.68 -1.21 7.41
CA ALA A 73 0.02 -2.32 6.77
C ALA A 73 -0.85 -3.10 5.79
N GLU A 74 -2.08 -3.42 6.22
CA GLU A 74 -3.04 -4.17 5.41
C GLU A 74 -3.45 -3.40 4.15
N GLN A 75 -3.64 -2.09 4.24
CA GLN A 75 -4.02 -1.27 3.10
C GLN A 75 -2.87 -1.11 2.10
N ILE A 76 -1.62 -0.92 2.59
CA ILE A 76 -0.44 -0.83 1.71
C ILE A 76 -0.31 -2.12 0.88
N ARG A 77 -0.45 -3.30 1.51
CA ARG A 77 -0.39 -4.57 0.80
C ARG A 77 -1.56 -4.74 -0.18
N ASP A 78 -2.78 -4.54 0.28
CA ASP A 78 -3.97 -4.74 -0.54
C ASP A 78 -3.99 -3.77 -1.74
N GLN A 79 -3.57 -2.52 -1.53
CA GLN A 79 -3.44 -1.53 -2.59
C GLN A 79 -2.39 -1.92 -3.63
N ALA A 80 -1.22 -2.39 -3.19
CA ALA A 80 -0.17 -2.86 -4.10
C ALA A 80 -0.66 -4.02 -4.97
N LEU A 81 -1.32 -5.00 -4.37
CA LEU A 81 -1.91 -6.12 -5.09
C LEU A 81 -3.05 -5.68 -6.04
N GLN A 82 -3.86 -4.72 -5.61
CA GLN A 82 -4.98 -4.22 -6.42
C GLN A 82 -4.49 -3.48 -7.67
N VAL A 83 -3.54 -2.56 -7.55
CA VAL A 83 -3.06 -1.78 -8.70
C VAL A 83 -2.30 -2.64 -9.72
N SER A 84 -1.69 -3.73 -9.28
CA SER A 84 -1.02 -4.70 -10.15
C SER A 84 -1.96 -5.76 -10.75
N GLY A 85 -3.22 -5.83 -10.29
CA GLY A 85 -4.18 -6.84 -10.72
C GLY A 85 -3.93 -8.23 -10.11
N LEU A 86 -3.03 -8.34 -9.13
CA LEU A 86 -2.75 -9.60 -8.44
C LEU A 86 -3.73 -9.92 -7.32
N LEU A 87 -4.47 -8.93 -6.80
CA LEU A 87 -5.35 -9.14 -5.65
C LEU A 87 -6.41 -10.20 -5.95
N SER A 88 -6.37 -11.30 -5.20
CA SER A 88 -7.45 -12.29 -5.23
C SER A 88 -8.69 -11.77 -4.50
N PRO A 89 -9.86 -11.72 -5.17
CA PRO A 89 -11.12 -11.30 -4.57
C PRO A 89 -11.77 -12.37 -3.67
N LYS A 90 -11.15 -13.54 -3.54
CA LYS A 90 -11.67 -14.68 -2.77
C LYS A 90 -11.98 -14.30 -1.33
N MET A 91 -13.21 -14.48 -0.93
CA MET A 91 -13.70 -14.20 0.41
C MET A 91 -13.83 -15.50 1.20
N TYR A 92 -13.76 -15.39 2.54
CA TYR A 92 -13.91 -16.48 3.49
C TYR A 92 -12.86 -17.61 3.37
N GLY A 93 -13.00 -18.65 4.18
CA GLY A 93 -12.10 -19.78 4.21
C GLY A 93 -10.90 -19.60 5.14
N ALA A 94 -9.95 -20.52 5.05
CA ALA A 94 -8.77 -20.57 5.91
C ALA A 94 -7.83 -19.38 5.68
N SER A 95 -7.01 -19.08 6.69
CA SER A 95 -5.91 -18.13 6.59
C SER A 95 -4.87 -18.60 5.58
N VAL A 96 -4.16 -17.64 4.97
CA VAL A 96 -3.11 -17.88 3.98
C VAL A 96 -1.75 -17.50 4.54
N MET A 97 -0.72 -18.10 4.01
CA MET A 97 0.69 -17.86 4.35
C MET A 97 1.43 -17.26 3.14
N PRO A 98 1.39 -15.92 2.95
CA PRO A 98 2.13 -15.27 1.87
C PRO A 98 3.64 -15.43 2.06
N TYR A 99 4.43 -14.97 1.09
CA TYR A 99 5.88 -15.02 1.20
C TYR A 99 6.39 -14.30 2.45
N GLN A 100 7.33 -14.94 3.13
CA GLN A 100 8.19 -14.31 4.13
C GLN A 100 9.61 -14.88 4.01
N PRO A 101 10.65 -14.14 4.46
CA PRO A 101 12.02 -14.63 4.46
C PRO A 101 12.17 -15.95 5.22
N ALA A 102 13.07 -16.81 4.76
CA ALA A 102 13.41 -18.04 5.46
C ALA A 102 13.97 -17.75 6.87
N GLY A 103 13.76 -18.67 7.79
CA GLY A 103 14.29 -18.57 9.15
C GLY A 103 13.39 -17.84 10.17
N ILE A 104 12.40 -17.09 9.75
CA ILE A 104 11.46 -16.39 10.65
C ILE A 104 10.74 -17.38 11.58
N TRP A 105 10.45 -18.57 11.09
CA TRP A 105 9.82 -19.65 11.84
C TRP A 105 10.77 -20.83 12.11
N ALA A 106 12.08 -20.58 12.18
CA ALA A 106 13.07 -21.65 12.37
C ALA A 106 12.92 -22.38 13.71
N SER A 107 12.39 -21.71 14.73
CA SER A 107 12.16 -22.29 16.06
C SER A 107 10.76 -21.95 16.61
N PRO A 108 9.67 -22.38 15.98
CA PRO A 108 8.35 -22.15 16.52
C PRO A 108 8.10 -23.08 17.71
N TYR A 109 7.49 -22.57 18.78
CA TYR A 109 7.25 -23.28 20.04
C TYR A 109 6.52 -24.64 19.89
N ASN A 110 5.79 -24.87 18.84
CA ASN A 110 4.97 -26.09 18.65
C ASN A 110 5.24 -26.83 17.33
N GLY A 111 6.41 -26.66 16.73
CA GLY A 111 6.80 -27.34 15.49
C GLY A 111 6.04 -26.89 14.24
N HIS A 112 5.17 -25.87 14.33
CA HIS A 112 4.46 -25.37 13.16
C HIS A 112 5.42 -24.75 12.16
N GLN A 113 5.23 -25.07 10.89
CA GLN A 113 6.02 -24.52 9.78
C GLN A 113 5.20 -23.54 8.96
N TRP A 114 5.87 -22.50 8.47
CA TRP A 114 5.28 -21.62 7.49
C TRP A 114 5.32 -22.29 6.11
N LYS A 115 4.15 -22.68 5.61
CA LYS A 115 4.00 -23.27 4.27
C LYS A 115 3.48 -22.19 3.34
N LEU A 116 4.32 -21.77 2.39
CA LEU A 116 3.94 -20.76 1.41
C LEU A 116 2.67 -21.20 0.67
N SER A 117 1.65 -20.34 0.68
CA SER A 117 0.42 -20.56 -0.08
C SER A 117 0.72 -20.52 -1.59
N GLU A 118 -0.04 -21.27 -2.37
CA GLU A 118 0.14 -21.40 -3.82
C GLU A 118 -0.95 -20.66 -4.60
N GLY A 119 -0.69 -20.40 -5.87
CA GLY A 119 -1.65 -19.77 -6.77
C GLY A 119 -2.17 -18.44 -6.26
N GLU A 120 -3.47 -18.20 -6.40
CA GLU A 120 -4.14 -16.95 -5.99
C GLU A 120 -4.14 -16.72 -4.46
N ASP A 121 -4.02 -17.77 -3.66
CA ASP A 121 -3.99 -17.65 -2.21
C ASP A 121 -2.74 -16.91 -1.69
N ARG A 122 -1.66 -16.81 -2.49
CA ARG A 122 -0.50 -15.94 -2.21
C ARG A 122 -0.86 -14.46 -2.16
N TYR A 123 -1.89 -14.07 -2.92
CA TYR A 123 -2.25 -12.69 -3.19
C TYR A 123 -3.63 -12.31 -2.63
N ARG A 124 -4.14 -13.07 -1.69
CA ARG A 124 -5.36 -12.70 -0.95
C ARG A 124 -5.14 -11.45 -0.12
N ARG A 125 -6.25 -10.78 0.22
CA ARG A 125 -6.24 -9.60 1.09
C ARG A 125 -5.46 -9.87 2.36
N ALA A 126 -4.74 -8.86 2.86
CA ALA A 126 -3.94 -8.94 4.08
C ALA A 126 -4.72 -9.44 5.31
N LEU A 127 -6.05 -9.19 5.32
CA LEU A 127 -6.97 -9.71 6.35
C LEU A 127 -6.88 -11.23 6.54
N TYR A 128 -6.59 -11.97 5.49
CA TYR A 128 -6.49 -13.43 5.51
C TYR A 128 -5.09 -13.95 5.85
N THR A 129 -4.09 -13.07 6.01
CA THR A 129 -2.73 -13.49 6.39
C THR A 129 -2.75 -14.16 7.76
N PHE A 130 -2.18 -15.37 7.84
CA PHE A 130 -2.06 -16.09 9.09
C PHE A 130 -1.24 -15.30 10.10
N TRP A 131 -1.76 -15.17 11.31
CA TRP A 131 -1.12 -14.41 12.38
C TRP A 131 -0.78 -15.29 13.55
N LYS A 132 0.50 -15.41 13.86
CA LYS A 132 1.00 -16.05 15.06
C LYS A 132 1.59 -14.99 16.00
N ARG A 133 1.09 -14.86 17.21
CA ARG A 133 1.52 -13.83 18.17
C ARG A 133 3.02 -13.90 18.48
N SER A 134 3.56 -15.11 18.69
CA SER A 134 4.99 -15.33 19.00
C SER A 134 5.92 -15.10 17.81
N SER A 135 5.40 -15.06 16.59
CA SER A 135 6.17 -14.86 15.35
C SER A 135 5.27 -14.25 14.28
N PRO A 136 4.92 -12.96 14.42
CA PRO A 136 3.99 -12.30 13.50
C PRO A 136 4.61 -12.13 12.11
N TYR A 137 3.74 -11.96 11.10
CA TYR A 137 4.15 -11.80 9.71
C TYR A 137 4.97 -10.49 9.52
N PRO A 138 6.25 -10.57 9.08
CA PRO A 138 7.18 -9.44 9.14
C PRO A 138 6.73 -8.21 8.35
N SER A 139 6.22 -8.40 7.11
CA SER A 139 5.81 -7.27 6.29
C SER A 139 4.69 -6.45 6.91
N LEU A 140 3.75 -7.08 7.64
CA LEU A 140 2.71 -6.34 8.37
C LEU A 140 3.28 -5.66 9.63
N THR A 141 4.17 -6.34 10.35
CA THR A 141 4.78 -5.78 11.57
C THR A 141 5.65 -4.57 11.26
N ASN A 142 6.43 -4.61 10.17
CA ASN A 142 7.25 -3.50 9.74
C ASN A 142 6.43 -2.23 9.42
N PHE A 143 5.17 -2.40 9.04
CA PHE A 143 4.22 -1.30 8.82
C PHE A 143 3.25 -1.09 10.00
N ASP A 144 3.75 -1.28 11.22
CA ASP A 144 3.02 -1.01 12.46
C ASP A 144 1.74 -1.85 12.64
N GLY A 145 1.70 -3.07 12.07
CA GLY A 145 0.65 -4.04 12.36
C GLY A 145 0.64 -4.41 13.84
N VAL A 146 -0.54 -4.44 14.46
CA VAL A 146 -0.67 -4.73 15.90
C VAL A 146 -0.20 -6.15 16.24
N SER A 147 0.47 -6.32 17.37
CA SER A 147 0.96 -7.63 17.84
C SER A 147 -0.15 -8.63 18.15
N ARG A 148 -1.35 -8.13 18.49
CA ARG A 148 -2.48 -8.92 19.00
C ARG A 148 -2.23 -9.59 20.34
N GLU A 149 -1.22 -9.16 21.06
CA GLU A 149 -0.95 -9.62 22.44
C GLU A 149 -1.83 -8.87 23.44
N VAL A 150 -2.05 -7.57 23.17
CA VAL A 150 -2.88 -6.69 24.00
C VAL A 150 -3.92 -5.96 23.14
N CYS A 151 -5.01 -5.54 23.78
CA CYS A 151 -5.99 -4.69 23.13
C CYS A 151 -5.36 -3.33 22.79
N THR A 152 -5.52 -2.89 21.55
CA THR A 152 -4.93 -1.65 21.04
C THR A 152 -6.03 -0.76 20.50
N SER A 153 -6.29 0.36 21.17
CA SER A 153 -7.29 1.35 20.75
C SER A 153 -6.81 2.19 19.56
N ARG A 154 -5.50 2.42 19.46
CA ARG A 154 -4.88 3.21 18.40
C ARG A 154 -3.53 2.63 18.01
N ARG A 155 -3.29 2.45 16.71
CA ARG A 155 -1.96 2.09 16.18
C ARG A 155 -1.05 3.30 16.20
N ILE A 156 0.17 3.10 16.69
CA ILE A 156 1.25 4.07 16.48
C ILE A 156 1.66 3.95 15.02
N ARG A 157 1.86 5.06 14.33
CA ARG A 157 2.32 5.08 12.95
C ARG A 157 3.73 5.61 12.91
N THR A 158 4.64 4.82 12.37
CA THR A 158 6.05 5.17 12.23
C THR A 158 6.41 5.40 10.76
N ASN A 159 7.56 6.01 10.54
CA ASN A 159 8.19 6.08 9.23
C ASN A 159 9.65 5.68 9.40
N THR A 160 9.97 4.45 9.04
CA THR A 160 11.28 3.86 9.26
C THR A 160 11.94 3.45 7.94
N PRO A 161 13.28 3.46 7.86
CA PRO A 161 13.99 2.92 6.69
C PRO A 161 13.63 1.47 6.38
N LEU A 162 13.31 0.68 7.40
CA LEU A 162 12.93 -0.72 7.24
C LEU A 162 11.64 -0.89 6.42
N GLN A 163 10.71 0.05 6.52
CA GLN A 163 9.49 0.05 5.70
C GLN A 163 9.81 0.23 4.22
N ALA A 164 10.71 1.17 3.89
CA ALA A 164 11.17 1.36 2.52
C ALA A 164 11.91 0.13 1.99
N LEU A 165 12.80 -0.46 2.80
CA LEU A 165 13.50 -1.69 2.45
C LEU A 165 12.54 -2.87 2.24
N THR A 166 11.46 -2.96 3.01
CA THR A 166 10.43 -3.99 2.82
C THR A 166 9.76 -3.85 1.44
N LEU A 167 9.34 -2.64 1.05
CA LEU A 167 8.73 -2.41 -0.26
C LEU A 167 9.70 -2.68 -1.42
N LEU A 168 11.00 -2.44 -1.21
CA LEU A 168 12.01 -2.67 -2.25
C LEU A 168 12.42 -4.14 -2.39
N ASN A 169 12.44 -4.92 -1.31
CA ASN A 169 13.09 -6.23 -1.27
C ASN A 169 12.15 -7.41 -1.03
N ASP A 170 10.93 -7.20 -0.52
CA ASP A 170 9.97 -8.31 -0.33
C ASP A 170 9.49 -8.81 -1.70
N SER A 171 9.53 -10.12 -1.91
CA SER A 171 9.19 -10.72 -3.19
C SER A 171 7.75 -10.42 -3.63
N THR A 172 6.83 -10.24 -2.71
CA THR A 172 5.44 -9.88 -3.05
C THR A 172 5.37 -8.51 -3.75
N TYR A 173 6.12 -7.52 -3.24
CA TYR A 173 6.16 -6.19 -3.88
C TYR A 173 6.96 -6.20 -5.18
N TRP A 174 7.92 -7.10 -5.29
CA TRP A 174 8.59 -7.32 -6.57
C TRP A 174 7.65 -7.96 -7.60
N ASP A 175 6.85 -8.96 -7.23
CA ASP A 175 5.81 -9.53 -8.08
C ASP A 175 4.85 -8.44 -8.58
N VAL A 176 4.41 -7.56 -7.68
CA VAL A 176 3.59 -6.38 -8.01
C VAL A 176 4.27 -5.52 -9.07
N ALA A 177 5.55 -5.20 -8.87
CA ALA A 177 6.31 -4.34 -9.77
C ALA A 177 6.47 -4.97 -11.17
N VAL A 178 6.73 -6.26 -11.24
CA VAL A 178 6.82 -7.01 -12.52
C VAL A 178 5.47 -6.98 -13.27
N HIS A 179 4.36 -7.23 -12.56
CA HIS A 179 3.04 -7.19 -13.18
C HIS A 179 2.65 -5.78 -13.64
N LEU A 180 3.00 -4.74 -12.89
CA LEU A 180 2.82 -3.36 -13.31
C LEU A 180 3.62 -3.03 -14.58
N ALA A 181 4.87 -3.51 -14.67
CA ALA A 181 5.70 -3.32 -15.85
C ALA A 181 5.13 -4.02 -17.09
N ILE A 182 4.66 -5.27 -16.94
CA ILE A 182 4.01 -6.02 -18.02
C ILE A 182 2.74 -5.31 -18.50
N GLN A 183 1.94 -4.79 -17.59
CA GLN A 183 0.74 -4.03 -17.93
C GLN A 183 1.08 -2.71 -18.64
N ALA A 184 2.12 -2.01 -18.20
CA ALA A 184 2.56 -0.78 -18.84
C ALA A 184 3.05 -1.00 -20.27
N ASP A 185 3.79 -2.10 -20.51
CA ASP A 185 4.26 -2.48 -21.83
C ASP A 185 3.12 -2.86 -22.78
N SER A 186 2.08 -3.51 -22.26
CA SER A 186 0.96 -3.99 -23.08
C SER A 186 -0.14 -2.94 -23.35
N LEU A 187 -0.38 -2.02 -22.40
CA LEU A 187 -1.52 -1.11 -22.44
C LEU A 187 -1.16 0.30 -22.92
N PHE A 188 0.11 0.69 -22.83
CA PHE A 188 0.53 2.05 -23.11
C PHE A 188 1.42 2.12 -24.35
N THR A 189 1.47 3.30 -24.95
CA THR A 189 2.34 3.57 -26.11
C THR A 189 3.80 3.18 -25.80
N PRO A 190 4.57 2.69 -26.78
CA PRO A 190 5.94 2.20 -26.57
C PRO A 190 6.98 3.32 -26.25
N ASN A 191 6.54 4.43 -25.67
CA ASN A 191 7.39 5.51 -25.18
C ASN A 191 7.59 5.34 -23.67
N PRO A 192 8.79 5.06 -23.17
CA PRO A 192 9.05 4.81 -21.76
C PRO A 192 8.60 5.94 -20.82
N LYS A 193 8.75 7.20 -21.23
CA LYS A 193 8.33 8.35 -20.42
C LYS A 193 6.81 8.38 -20.23
N ASN A 194 6.06 8.08 -21.29
CA ASN A 194 4.60 7.99 -21.24
C ASN A 194 4.16 6.77 -20.41
N GLN A 195 4.84 5.63 -20.55
CA GLN A 195 4.58 4.43 -19.73
C GLN A 195 4.79 4.74 -18.24
N ILE A 196 5.86 5.43 -17.87
CA ILE A 196 6.15 5.84 -16.50
C ILE A 196 5.12 6.84 -15.96
N SER A 197 4.71 7.82 -16.75
CA SER A 197 3.65 8.77 -16.37
C SER A 197 2.32 8.05 -16.10
N ASN A 198 1.94 7.13 -16.97
CA ASN A 198 0.73 6.32 -16.80
C ASN A 198 0.82 5.35 -15.61
N LEU A 199 2.01 4.76 -15.36
CA LEU A 199 2.27 3.98 -14.16
C LEU A 199 2.10 4.83 -12.90
N PHE A 200 2.66 6.04 -12.88
CA PHE A 200 2.52 6.97 -11.77
C PHE A 200 1.04 7.23 -11.48
N ARG A 201 0.26 7.62 -12.49
CA ARG A 201 -1.18 7.85 -12.34
C ARG A 201 -1.93 6.61 -11.86
N LYS A 202 -1.60 5.43 -12.37
CA LYS A 202 -2.23 4.17 -11.96
C LYS A 202 -1.92 3.80 -10.52
N VAL A 203 -0.67 3.95 -10.09
CA VAL A 203 -0.18 3.53 -8.76
C VAL A 203 -0.56 4.55 -7.69
N CYS A 204 -0.41 5.85 -7.98
CA CYS A 204 -0.61 6.93 -7.01
C CYS A 204 -1.99 7.59 -7.09
N GLY A 205 -2.81 7.25 -8.10
CA GLY A 205 -4.16 7.80 -8.28
C GLY A 205 -4.21 9.27 -8.72
N GLN A 206 -3.06 9.87 -9.04
CA GLN A 206 -2.92 11.26 -9.45
C GLN A 206 -1.81 11.43 -10.49
N GLU A 207 -1.81 12.54 -11.20
CA GLU A 207 -0.73 12.87 -12.14
C GLU A 207 0.58 13.12 -11.39
N GLY A 208 1.68 12.59 -11.94
CA GLY A 208 3.00 12.82 -11.40
C GLY A 208 3.50 14.24 -11.67
N HIS A 209 4.08 14.89 -10.66
CA HIS A 209 4.80 16.14 -10.90
C HIS A 209 5.89 15.94 -11.97
N PRO A 210 6.04 16.82 -12.97
CA PRO A 210 6.98 16.63 -14.08
C PRO A 210 8.41 16.28 -13.65
N ALA A 211 8.92 16.90 -12.59
CA ALA A 211 10.26 16.61 -12.06
C ALA A 211 10.37 15.16 -11.50
N LYS A 212 9.31 14.64 -10.86
CA LYS A 212 9.30 13.25 -10.36
C LYS A 212 9.25 12.25 -11.51
N VAL A 213 8.44 12.52 -12.53
CA VAL A 213 8.38 11.69 -13.74
C VAL A 213 9.73 11.65 -14.44
N GLU A 214 10.44 12.78 -14.50
CA GLU A 214 11.78 12.86 -15.08
C GLU A 214 12.81 12.07 -14.25
N MET A 215 12.75 12.16 -12.93
CA MET A 215 13.64 11.36 -12.05
C MET A 215 13.41 9.86 -12.24
N LEU A 216 12.16 9.43 -12.36
CA LEU A 216 11.80 8.02 -12.60
C LEU A 216 12.23 7.57 -14.00
N HIS A 217 12.13 8.44 -15.00
CA HIS A 217 12.64 8.16 -16.35
C HIS A 217 14.17 8.02 -16.35
N ASN A 218 14.88 8.86 -15.63
CA ASN A 218 16.33 8.73 -15.45
C ASN A 218 16.72 7.43 -14.72
N LEU A 219 15.93 7.01 -13.71
CA LEU A 219 16.11 5.72 -13.05
C LEU A 219 15.92 4.56 -14.04
N TYR A 220 14.85 4.61 -14.85
CA TYR A 220 14.62 3.65 -15.90
C TYR A 220 15.80 3.53 -16.86
N GLN A 221 16.32 4.64 -17.38
CA GLN A 221 17.45 4.67 -18.30
C GLN A 221 18.72 4.07 -17.69
N LYS A 222 19.06 4.45 -16.46
CA LYS A 222 20.21 3.90 -15.74
C LYS A 222 20.06 2.38 -15.49
N SER A 223 18.84 1.96 -15.13
CA SER A 223 18.54 0.52 -14.94
C SER A 223 18.69 -0.25 -16.25
N LEU A 224 18.19 0.28 -17.36
CA LEU A 224 18.32 -0.33 -18.67
C LEU A 224 19.77 -0.47 -19.08
N GLU A 225 20.60 0.56 -18.87
CA GLU A 225 22.03 0.51 -19.13
C GLU A 225 22.74 -0.57 -18.30
N GLN A 226 22.45 -0.66 -17.01
CA GLN A 226 23.05 -1.70 -16.14
C GLN A 226 22.62 -3.11 -16.55
N LEU A 227 21.33 -3.30 -16.83
CA LEU A 227 20.77 -4.60 -17.23
C LEU A 227 21.27 -5.04 -18.61
N SER A 228 21.67 -4.11 -19.48
CA SER A 228 22.31 -4.47 -20.76
C SER A 228 23.63 -5.22 -20.57
N LYS A 229 24.34 -4.95 -19.47
CA LYS A 229 25.60 -5.59 -19.08
C LYS A 229 25.40 -6.94 -18.37
N THR A 230 24.19 -7.22 -17.85
CA THR A 230 23.87 -8.43 -17.07
C THR A 230 22.56 -9.10 -17.52
N PRO A 231 22.48 -9.61 -18.76
CA PRO A 231 21.21 -10.13 -19.31
C PRO A 231 20.60 -11.29 -18.51
N LEU A 232 21.41 -12.17 -17.93
CA LEU A 232 20.95 -13.28 -17.10
C LEU A 232 20.22 -12.84 -15.82
N ALA A 233 20.48 -11.63 -15.34
CA ALA A 233 19.76 -11.08 -14.20
C ALA A 233 18.29 -10.79 -14.55
N CYS A 234 18.00 -10.37 -15.79
CA CYS A 234 16.64 -10.08 -16.23
C CYS A 234 15.72 -11.31 -16.16
N GLU A 235 16.21 -12.48 -16.55
CA GLU A 235 15.43 -13.72 -16.52
C GLU A 235 15.05 -14.11 -15.09
N LYS A 236 15.98 -13.96 -14.15
CA LYS A 236 15.73 -14.23 -12.72
C LYS A 236 14.75 -13.22 -12.14
N LEU A 237 14.91 -11.95 -12.47
CA LEU A 237 14.08 -10.86 -11.95
C LEU A 237 12.66 -10.91 -12.51
N LEU A 238 12.45 -11.40 -13.74
CA LEU A 238 11.12 -11.60 -14.33
C LEU A 238 10.47 -12.94 -13.93
N GLN A 239 11.04 -13.69 -12.99
CA GLN A 239 10.43 -14.86 -12.34
C GLN A 239 9.95 -15.94 -13.34
N GLY A 240 10.73 -16.22 -14.34
CA GLY A 240 10.45 -17.28 -15.32
C GLY A 240 9.55 -16.86 -16.48
N HIS A 241 9.10 -15.62 -16.54
CA HIS A 241 8.51 -15.07 -17.76
C HIS A 241 9.56 -14.99 -18.88
N ARG A 242 9.31 -15.65 -20.00
CA ARG A 242 10.23 -15.68 -21.13
C ARG A 242 9.89 -14.60 -22.14
N TYR A 243 10.85 -13.71 -22.40
CA TYR A 243 10.77 -12.65 -23.40
C TYR A 243 12.04 -12.60 -24.23
N SER A 244 12.01 -11.92 -25.38
CA SER A 244 13.23 -11.59 -26.10
C SER A 244 14.15 -10.76 -25.19
N LYS A 245 15.47 -10.86 -25.41
CA LYS A 245 16.48 -10.16 -24.59
C LYS A 245 16.18 -8.68 -24.39
N GLN A 246 15.87 -7.96 -25.47
CA GLN A 246 15.57 -6.53 -25.42
C GLN A 246 14.31 -6.24 -24.61
N ARG A 247 13.25 -7.02 -24.82
CA ARG A 247 11.99 -6.86 -24.08
C ARG A 247 12.16 -7.20 -22.61
N ALA A 248 12.94 -8.22 -22.27
CA ALA A 248 13.25 -8.59 -20.90
C ALA A 248 13.99 -7.46 -20.17
N GLN A 249 14.97 -6.83 -20.82
CA GLN A 249 15.68 -5.67 -20.27
C GLN A 249 14.74 -4.47 -20.05
N HIS A 250 13.90 -4.15 -21.02
CA HIS A 250 12.90 -3.09 -20.92
C HIS A 250 11.93 -3.33 -19.76
N LEU A 251 11.32 -4.51 -19.70
CA LEU A 251 10.37 -4.88 -18.66
C LEU A 251 11.02 -4.87 -17.26
N THR A 252 12.25 -5.34 -17.13
CA THR A 252 12.96 -5.32 -15.85
C THR A 252 13.27 -3.88 -15.42
N ALA A 253 13.69 -3.01 -16.34
CA ALA A 253 13.90 -1.59 -16.03
C ALA A 253 12.60 -0.88 -15.64
N LEU A 254 11.48 -1.18 -16.30
CA LEU A 254 10.16 -0.71 -15.88
C LEU A 254 9.75 -1.26 -14.52
N ALA A 255 10.04 -2.53 -14.21
CA ALA A 255 9.75 -3.12 -12.91
C ALA A 255 10.54 -2.45 -11.78
N VAL A 256 11.83 -2.16 -11.97
CA VAL A 256 12.61 -1.36 -11.02
C VAL A 256 11.98 0.02 -10.78
N THR A 257 11.52 0.67 -11.84
CA THR A 257 10.85 1.97 -11.76
C THR A 257 9.51 1.86 -11.05
N ALA A 258 8.70 0.83 -11.36
CA ALA A 258 7.42 0.57 -10.70
C ALA A 258 7.59 0.24 -9.21
N ASN A 259 8.63 -0.54 -8.86
CA ASN A 259 8.96 -0.83 -7.46
C ASN A 259 9.32 0.45 -6.69
N SER A 260 10.03 1.38 -7.31
CA SER A 260 10.33 2.69 -6.72
C SER A 260 9.09 3.54 -6.50
N LEU A 261 8.07 3.44 -7.39
CA LEU A 261 6.78 4.13 -7.21
C LEU A 261 6.06 3.68 -5.93
N LEU A 262 6.16 2.40 -5.56
CA LEU A 262 5.54 1.87 -4.34
C LEU A 262 6.15 2.47 -3.06
N ASN A 263 7.32 3.11 -3.14
CA ASN A 263 7.99 3.78 -2.02
C ASN A 263 7.69 5.26 -1.91
N LEU A 264 6.98 5.84 -2.88
CA LEU A 264 6.64 7.26 -2.83
C LEU A 264 5.57 7.53 -1.77
N ASP A 265 5.64 8.72 -1.19
CA ASP A 265 4.63 9.21 -0.25
C ASP A 265 3.23 9.15 -0.85
N GLU A 266 3.09 9.44 -2.14
CA GLU A 266 1.81 9.39 -2.86
C GLU A 266 1.18 7.98 -2.85
N PHE A 267 1.98 6.94 -2.68
CA PHE A 267 1.49 5.56 -2.58
C PHE A 267 1.24 5.13 -1.12
N VAL A 268 2.16 5.46 -0.20
CA VAL A 268 2.09 4.94 1.19
C VAL A 268 1.33 5.85 2.15
N MET A 269 0.94 7.04 1.72
CA MET A 269 0.20 8.01 2.53
C MET A 269 -1.19 8.24 1.93
N ARG A 270 -2.15 8.56 2.79
CA ARG A 270 -3.38 9.21 2.37
C ARG A 270 -3.08 10.70 2.18
N ASN A 271 -3.21 11.19 0.96
CA ASN A 271 -3.03 12.59 0.56
C ASN A 271 -4.37 13.27 0.37
#